data_7d74c51e0c3031a1757426c03593580a
#
_entry.id   7d74c51e0c3031a1757426c03593580a
#
_cell.length_a   1.000
_cell.length_b   1.000
_cell.length_c   1.000
_cell.angle_alpha   90.00
_cell.angle_beta   90.00
_cell.angle_gamma   90.00
#
_symmetry.space_group_name_H-M   'P 1'
#
loop_
_entity.id
_entity.type
_entity.pdbx_description
1 polymer ?
#
loop_
_entity_poly.entity_id
_entity_poly.type
_entity_poly.pdbx_seq_one_letter_code
_entity_poly.pdbx_strand_id
1 'polypeptide(L)'
;IAAAGFRFYNQDTRQGWGQWAGLVSGWPEAVSVRLTGPEAPEPMEAALQPTGEGDQYFWVHHPYTGEALCPSYTQITLLDEAGHALTTAPITNPEHFTIISPSQGVVAY
;
A
#
# COMPACT_ATOMS: atom_id res chain seq x y z
N ILE A 1 -11.88 5.48 -6.47
CA ILE A 1 -10.83 4.80 -5.68
C ILE A 1 -9.99 5.86 -5.00
N ALA A 2 -9.85 5.78 -3.69
CA ALA A 2 -8.95 6.62 -2.93
C ALA A 2 -7.99 5.72 -2.13
N ALA A 3 -6.70 6.01 -2.19
CA ALA A 3 -5.70 5.21 -1.51
C ALA A 3 -4.55 6.07 -0.99
N ALA A 4 -3.92 5.63 0.08
CA ALA A 4 -2.76 6.27 0.67
C ALA A 4 -1.75 5.22 1.13
N GLY A 5 -0.49 5.62 1.13
CA GLY A 5 0.60 4.78 1.61
C GLY A 5 1.43 5.49 2.67
N PHE A 6 2.02 4.68 3.52
CA PHE A 6 2.92 5.15 4.58
C PHE A 6 4.04 4.14 4.75
N ARG A 7 5.29 4.65 4.83
CA ARG A 7 6.47 3.82 5.08
C ARG A 7 7.23 4.31 6.30
N PHE A 8 7.79 3.38 7.04
CA PHE A 8 8.59 3.63 8.22
C PHE A 8 9.90 2.82 8.15
N TYR A 9 11.00 3.41 8.59
CA TYR A 9 12.27 2.71 8.65
C TYR A 9 13.08 3.19 9.85
N ASN A 10 13.62 2.21 10.62
CA ASN A 10 14.54 2.48 11.72
C ASN A 10 15.96 2.12 11.26
N GLN A 11 16.82 3.14 11.10
CA GLN A 11 18.18 2.95 10.60
C GLN A 11 19.08 2.17 11.56
N ASP A 12 18.84 2.25 12.86
CA ASP A 12 19.69 1.57 13.85
C ASP A 12 19.41 0.07 13.88
N THR A 13 18.15 -0.34 13.77
CA THR A 13 17.75 -1.74 13.77
C THR A 13 17.68 -2.34 12.36
N ARG A 14 17.67 -1.51 11.33
CA ARG A 14 17.47 -1.89 9.92
C ARG A 14 16.15 -2.62 9.71
N GLN A 15 15.13 -2.22 10.46
CA GLN A 15 13.78 -2.77 10.38
C GLN A 15 12.79 -1.67 10.03
N GLY A 16 11.76 -2.04 9.29
CA GLY A 16 10.72 -1.11 8.91
C GLY A 16 9.46 -1.81 8.49
N TRP A 17 8.52 -1.02 7.99
CA TRP A 17 7.26 -1.52 7.47
C TRP A 17 6.65 -0.51 6.51
N GLY A 18 5.77 -1.01 5.67
CA GLY A 18 4.93 -0.19 4.82
C GLY A 18 3.47 -0.53 5.03
N GLN A 19 2.60 0.47 4.96
CA GLN A 19 1.16 0.28 5.00
C GLN A 19 0.50 1.00 3.84
N TRP A 20 -0.48 0.37 3.24
CA TRP A 20 -1.31 0.97 2.21
C TRP A 20 -2.75 0.64 2.51
N ALA A 21 -3.59 1.65 2.38
CA ALA A 21 -5.02 1.51 2.65
C ALA A 21 -5.82 2.31 1.65
N GLY A 22 -7.05 1.91 1.39
CA GLY A 22 -7.89 2.63 0.47
C GLY A 22 -9.35 2.25 0.54
N LEU A 23 -10.17 3.10 -0.08
CA LEU A 23 -11.61 2.95 -0.25
C LEU A 23 -11.93 2.78 -1.73
N VAL A 24 -12.81 1.82 -2.01
CA VAL A 24 -13.28 1.52 -3.36
C VAL A 24 -14.79 1.63 -3.39
N SER A 25 -15.30 2.51 -4.24
CA SER A 25 -16.74 2.76 -4.43
C SER A 25 -17.13 2.50 -5.87
N GLY A 26 -18.32 1.91 -6.07
CA GLY A 26 -18.87 1.71 -7.41
C GLY A 26 -18.31 0.53 -8.20
N TRP A 27 -17.64 -0.40 -7.54
CA TRP A 27 -17.08 -1.60 -8.16
C TRP A 27 -17.53 -2.87 -7.42
N PRO A 28 -18.83 -3.22 -7.49
CA PRO A 28 -19.36 -4.35 -6.72
C PRO A 28 -18.75 -5.70 -7.09
N GLU A 29 -18.24 -5.88 -8.31
CA GLU A 29 -17.60 -7.12 -8.74
C GLU A 29 -16.13 -7.23 -8.31
N ALA A 30 -15.52 -6.17 -7.77
CA ALA A 30 -14.16 -6.21 -7.26
C ALA A 30 -14.09 -6.97 -5.95
N VAL A 31 -13.12 -7.90 -5.82
CA VAL A 31 -12.92 -8.71 -4.61
C VAL A 31 -11.53 -8.52 -4.02
N SER A 32 -10.58 -8.01 -4.79
CA SER A 32 -9.22 -7.78 -4.33
C SER A 32 -8.56 -6.62 -5.06
N VAL A 33 -7.44 -6.18 -4.54
CA VAL A 33 -6.59 -5.15 -5.15
C VAL A 33 -5.20 -5.69 -5.35
N ARG A 34 -4.53 -5.19 -6.39
CA ARG A 34 -3.10 -5.42 -6.63
C ARG A 34 -2.38 -4.07 -6.64
N LEU A 35 -1.38 -3.94 -5.79
CA LEU A 35 -0.53 -2.75 -5.73
C LEU A 35 0.72 -2.98 -6.54
N THR A 36 1.08 -2.04 -7.40
CA THR A 36 2.27 -2.09 -8.24
C THR A 36 3.00 -0.75 -8.22
N GLY A 37 4.29 -0.78 -8.56
CA GLY A 37 5.10 0.42 -8.68
C GLY A 37 6.39 0.14 -9.43
N PRO A 38 7.05 1.18 -10.00
CA PRO A 38 8.23 1.02 -10.82
C PRO A 38 9.45 0.47 -10.07
N GLU A 39 9.49 0.67 -8.75
CA GLU A 39 10.58 0.19 -7.89
C GLU A 39 10.21 -1.06 -7.10
N ALA A 40 8.99 -1.57 -7.28
CA ALA A 40 8.52 -2.76 -6.59
C ALA A 40 8.78 -3.99 -7.47
N PRO A 41 9.65 -4.92 -7.04
CA PRO A 41 9.95 -6.11 -7.85
C PRO A 41 8.77 -7.06 -7.96
N GLU A 42 7.86 -7.05 -6.97
CA GLU A 42 6.68 -7.90 -6.94
C GLU A 42 5.44 -7.10 -6.58
N PRO A 43 4.30 -7.42 -7.20
CA PRO A 43 3.03 -6.81 -6.81
C PRO A 43 2.61 -7.30 -5.43
N MET A 44 1.83 -6.48 -4.73
CA MET A 44 1.23 -6.85 -3.45
C MET A 44 -0.28 -6.91 -3.61
N GLU A 45 -0.89 -7.98 -3.15
CA GLU A 45 -2.33 -8.16 -3.25
C GLU A 45 -2.99 -8.15 -1.87
N ALA A 46 -4.21 -7.63 -1.81
CA ALA A 46 -5.02 -7.61 -0.61
C ALA A 46 -6.49 -7.83 -0.96
N ALA A 47 -7.20 -8.52 -0.07
CA ALA A 47 -8.64 -8.71 -0.21
C ALA A 47 -9.39 -7.42 0.11
N LEU A 48 -10.46 -7.16 -0.63
CA LEU A 48 -11.40 -6.08 -0.32
C LEU A 48 -12.40 -6.56 0.74
N GLN A 49 -12.70 -5.67 1.67
CA GLN A 49 -13.66 -5.90 2.74
C GLN A 49 -14.81 -4.91 2.64
N PRO A 50 -16.06 -5.33 2.92
CA PRO A 50 -17.19 -4.40 2.91
C PRO A 50 -17.13 -3.47 4.11
N THR A 51 -17.49 -2.20 3.91
CA THR A 51 -17.62 -1.23 5.01
C THR A 51 -18.95 -1.35 5.74
N GLY A 52 -19.95 -2.01 5.12
CA GLY A 52 -21.32 -2.04 5.60
C GLY A 52 -22.19 -0.91 5.03
N GLU A 53 -21.63 0.01 4.27
CA GLU A 53 -22.32 1.17 3.71
C GLU A 53 -22.30 1.20 2.19
N GLY A 54 -22.00 0.06 1.55
CA GLY A 54 -21.96 -0.07 0.10
C GLY A 54 -20.59 0.12 -0.54
N ASP A 55 -19.62 0.55 0.23
CA ASP A 55 -18.23 0.66 -0.20
C ASP A 55 -17.41 -0.53 0.28
N GLN A 56 -16.20 -0.61 -0.24
CA GLN A 56 -15.22 -1.61 0.14
C GLN A 56 -13.91 -0.92 0.54
N TYR A 57 -13.13 -1.57 1.40
CA TYR A 57 -11.82 -1.07 1.78
C TYR A 57 -10.79 -2.17 1.73
N PHE A 58 -9.52 -1.78 1.62
CA PHE A 58 -8.38 -2.67 1.82
C PHE A 58 -7.40 -2.04 2.78
N TRP A 59 -6.61 -2.90 3.42
CA TRP A 59 -5.49 -2.49 4.25
C TRP A 59 -4.42 -3.55 4.15
N VAL A 60 -3.18 -3.11 3.95
CA VAL A 60 -2.03 -3.99 3.81
C VAL A 60 -0.89 -3.46 4.66
N HIS A 61 -0.24 -4.36 5.39
CA HIS A 61 0.94 -4.07 6.20
C HIS A 61 2.06 -5.01 5.77
N HIS A 62 3.19 -4.43 5.39
CA HIS A 62 4.34 -5.19 4.90
C HIS A 62 5.57 -4.89 5.74
N PRO A 63 5.97 -5.78 6.67
CA PRO A 63 7.22 -5.65 7.41
C PRO A 63 8.41 -6.01 6.51
N TYR A 64 9.54 -5.38 6.77
CA TYR A 64 10.77 -5.71 6.05
C TYR A 64 11.99 -5.44 6.91
N THR A 65 13.12 -6.08 6.54
CA THR A 65 14.42 -5.91 7.18
C THR A 65 15.48 -5.71 6.11
N GLY A 66 16.58 -5.04 6.48
CA GLY A 66 17.72 -4.85 5.59
C GLY A 66 18.06 -3.40 5.35
N GLU A 67 18.91 -3.14 4.38
CA GLU A 67 19.41 -1.80 4.08
C GLU A 67 18.50 -1.04 3.12
N ALA A 68 17.74 -1.77 2.32
CA ALA A 68 16.85 -1.19 1.34
C ALA A 68 15.53 -0.78 1.98
N LEU A 69 14.98 0.31 1.50
CA LEU A 69 13.64 0.76 1.90
C LEU A 69 12.58 -0.17 1.30
N CYS A 70 11.44 -0.24 2.00
CA CYS A 70 10.27 -0.94 1.48
C CYS A 70 9.90 -0.39 0.09
N PRO A 71 9.59 -1.25 -0.89
CA PRO A 71 9.18 -0.78 -2.21
C PRO A 71 8.00 0.18 -2.15
N SER A 72 8.00 1.18 -3.03
CA SER A 72 6.91 2.14 -3.15
C SER A 72 5.90 1.63 -4.17
N TYR A 73 4.62 1.70 -3.81
CA TYR A 73 3.51 1.32 -4.69
C TYR A 73 2.79 2.59 -5.13
N THR A 74 2.64 2.74 -6.44
CA THR A 74 2.10 3.96 -7.05
C THR A 74 0.79 3.73 -7.77
N GLN A 75 0.42 2.48 -8.03
CA GLN A 75 -0.81 2.14 -8.74
C GLN A 75 -1.57 1.03 -8.04
N ILE A 76 -2.89 1.07 -8.18
CA ILE A 76 -3.80 0.07 -7.67
C ILE A 76 -4.64 -0.47 -8.82
N THR A 77 -4.74 -1.79 -8.92
CA THR A 77 -5.59 -2.49 -9.88
C THR A 77 -6.67 -3.23 -9.11
N LEU A 78 -7.93 -3.05 -9.51
CA LEU A 78 -9.04 -3.83 -8.95
C LEU A 78 -9.18 -5.13 -9.73
N LEU A 79 -9.35 -6.22 -9.00
CA LEU A 79 -9.49 -7.57 -9.57
C LEU A 79 -10.84 -8.16 -9.20
N ASP A 80 -11.43 -8.90 -10.15
CA ASP A 80 -12.63 -9.68 -9.90
C ASP A 80 -12.29 -11.05 -9.28
N GLU A 81 -13.31 -11.85 -9.03
CA GLU A 81 -13.18 -13.18 -8.43
C GLU A 81 -12.31 -14.14 -9.27
N ALA A 82 -12.29 -13.96 -10.59
CA ALA A 82 -11.47 -14.75 -11.49
C ALA A 82 -10.03 -14.24 -11.62
N GLY A 83 -9.72 -13.11 -10.97
CA GLY A 83 -8.40 -12.48 -11.06
C GLY A 83 -8.23 -11.57 -12.26
N HIS A 84 -9.31 -11.24 -12.98
CA HIS A 84 -9.23 -10.31 -14.10
C HIS A 84 -9.21 -8.85 -13.61
N ALA A 85 -8.38 -8.03 -14.26
CA ALA A 85 -8.29 -6.61 -13.97
C ALA A 85 -9.57 -5.89 -14.43
N LEU A 86 -10.21 -5.18 -13.50
CA LEU A 86 -11.39 -4.37 -13.79
C LEU A 86 -11.01 -2.93 -14.15
N THR A 87 -10.09 -2.36 -13.41
CA THR A 87 -9.57 -1.01 -13.64
C THR A 87 -8.26 -0.81 -12.90
N THR A 88 -7.49 0.18 -13.34
CA THR A 88 -6.24 0.59 -12.70
C THR A 88 -6.30 2.09 -12.46
N ALA A 89 -5.86 2.52 -11.27
CA ALA A 89 -5.83 3.92 -10.89
C ALA A 89 -4.53 4.23 -10.14
N PRO A 90 -4.05 5.49 -10.19
CA PRO A 90 -2.92 5.90 -9.37
C PRO A 90 -3.33 5.96 -7.90
N ILE A 91 -2.36 5.78 -7.00
CA ILE A 91 -2.57 6.07 -5.58
C ILE A 91 -2.61 7.60 -5.45
N THR A 92 -3.78 8.13 -5.07
CA THR A 92 -4.10 9.55 -5.17
C THR A 92 -3.43 10.41 -4.11
N ASN A 93 -3.10 9.83 -2.98
CA ASN A 93 -2.40 10.53 -1.91
C ASN A 93 -0.92 10.15 -1.96
N PRO A 94 -0.02 11.14 -1.87
CA PRO A 94 1.40 10.83 -1.87
C PRO A 94 1.75 9.97 -0.66
N GLU A 95 2.67 9.07 -0.86
CA GLU A 95 3.18 8.22 0.19
C GLU A 95 3.97 9.06 1.19
N HIS A 96 3.71 8.87 2.48
CA HIS A 96 4.50 9.47 3.55
C HIS A 96 5.61 8.51 3.97
N PHE A 97 6.79 9.09 4.21
CA PHE A 97 7.97 8.32 4.51
C PHE A 97 8.65 8.90 5.75
N THR A 98 8.88 8.05 6.76
CA THR A 98 9.53 8.43 8.01
C THR A 98 10.75 7.54 8.25
N ILE A 99 11.90 8.16 8.46
CA ILE A 99 13.11 7.49 8.91
C ILE A 99 13.32 7.85 10.38
N ILE A 100 13.53 6.86 11.21
CA ILE A 100 13.92 7.03 12.60
C ILE A 100 15.33 6.49 12.79
N SER A 101 16.18 7.30 13.41
CA SER A 101 17.48 6.88 13.90
C SER A 101 17.62 7.43 15.31
N PRO A 102 17.44 6.61 16.35
CA PRO A 102 17.55 7.08 17.74
C PRO A 102 18.88 7.77 18.06
N SER A 103 19.94 7.40 17.34
CA SER A 103 21.25 8.05 17.52
C SER A 103 21.36 9.40 16.79
N GLN A 104 20.48 9.71 15.82
CA GLN A 104 20.58 10.89 14.96
C GLN A 104 19.29 11.71 14.89
N GLY A 105 18.18 11.19 15.42
CA GLY A 105 16.89 11.85 15.38
C GLY A 105 15.92 11.29 14.35
N VAL A 106 14.81 11.99 14.13
CA VAL A 106 13.72 11.60 13.24
C VAL A 106 13.70 12.50 12.03
N VAL A 107 13.62 11.90 10.84
CA VAL A 107 13.43 12.62 9.58
C VAL A 107 12.17 12.10 8.89
N ALA A 108 11.27 13.02 8.52
CA ALA A 108 10.02 12.71 7.83
C ALA A 108 10.01 13.33 6.41
N TYR A 109 9.51 12.58 5.46
CA TYR A 109 9.41 13.02 4.06
C TYR A 109 7.97 13.00 3.58
#